data_9d09eb1354b48bd421a4f3729b3c78af
#
_entry.id   9d09eb1354b48bd421a4f3729b3c78af
#
_cell.length_a   1.000
_cell.length_b   1.000
_cell.length_c   1.000
_cell.angle_alpha   90.00
_cell.angle_beta   90.00
_cell.angle_gamma   90.00
#
_symmetry.space_group_name_H-M   'P 1'
#
loop_
_entity.id
_entity.type
_entity.pdbx_description
1 polymer ?
#
loop_
_entity_poly.entity_id
_entity_poly.type
_entity_poly.pdbx_seq_one_letter_code
_entity_poly.pdbx_strand_id
1 'polypeptide(L)'
;MARISGVDIPNSKRVEIALTYIYGIGLKSSKDILAKTGINPDIRAKDLTEDDIAKLRDEIENNYTVEGDLHREVAMNIKRMVEINCYRGIRHRKGLPVRGQRTKTNARTRKGPAKTIANKKK
;
A
#
# COMPACT_ATOMS: atom_id res chain seq x y z
N MET A 1 -2.07 -18.50 11.91
CA MET A 1 -1.67 -17.63 10.79
C MET A 1 -0.35 -16.96 11.10
N ALA A 2 0.53 -16.88 10.12
CA ALA A 2 1.76 -16.11 10.26
C ALA A 2 1.44 -14.62 10.27
N ARG A 3 2.15 -13.87 11.10
CA ARG A 3 1.97 -12.43 11.22
C ARG A 3 3.29 -11.73 10.98
N ILE A 4 3.32 -10.87 9.96
CA ILE A 4 4.51 -10.12 9.57
C ILE A 4 4.15 -8.65 9.46
N SER A 5 4.94 -7.78 10.08
CA SER A 5 4.71 -6.32 10.09
C SER A 5 3.31 -5.94 10.55
N GLY A 6 2.74 -6.71 11.47
CA GLY A 6 1.40 -6.48 11.98
C GLY A 6 0.27 -6.98 11.10
N VAL A 7 0.59 -7.66 10.00
CA VAL A 7 -0.41 -8.17 9.04
C VAL A 7 -0.52 -9.68 9.15
N ASP A 8 -1.74 -10.19 9.24
CA ASP A 8 -2.00 -11.63 9.20
C ASP A 8 -1.94 -12.11 7.75
N ILE A 9 -1.03 -13.03 7.47
CA ILE A 9 -0.79 -13.53 6.12
C ILE A 9 -1.70 -14.73 5.85
N PRO A 10 -2.41 -14.78 4.70
CA PRO A 10 -3.28 -15.92 4.40
C PRO A 10 -2.51 -17.23 4.34
N ASN A 11 -2.99 -18.24 5.08
CA ASN A 11 -2.34 -19.55 5.13
C ASN A 11 -2.45 -20.35 3.84
N SER A 12 -3.55 -20.17 3.10
CA SER A 12 -3.83 -20.95 1.90
C SER A 12 -3.12 -20.47 0.65
N LYS A 13 -2.47 -19.30 0.70
CA LYS A 13 -1.77 -18.71 -0.44
C LYS A 13 -0.30 -19.11 -0.44
N ARG A 14 0.30 -19.16 -1.64
CA ARG A 14 1.75 -19.31 -1.75
C ARG A 14 2.41 -18.11 -1.07
N VAL A 15 3.58 -18.33 -0.46
CA VAL A 15 4.28 -17.26 0.27
C VAL A 15 4.55 -16.04 -0.63
N GLU A 16 4.85 -16.25 -1.90
CA GLU A 16 5.06 -15.17 -2.87
C GLU A 16 3.84 -14.25 -2.98
N ILE A 17 2.66 -14.83 -3.03
CA ILE A 17 1.40 -14.07 -3.12
C ILE A 17 1.00 -13.53 -1.74
N ALA A 18 1.20 -14.32 -0.69
CA ALA A 18 0.83 -13.93 0.67
C ALA A 18 1.56 -12.67 1.13
N LEU A 19 2.84 -12.51 0.78
CA LEU A 19 3.60 -11.32 1.13
C LEU A 19 3.06 -10.04 0.50
N THR A 20 2.39 -10.13 -0.64
CA THR A 20 1.81 -8.95 -1.30
C THR A 20 0.63 -8.35 -0.54
N TYR A 21 0.13 -9.05 0.49
CA TYR A 21 -0.92 -8.53 1.36
C TYR A 21 -0.39 -7.46 2.31
N ILE A 22 0.94 -7.35 2.45
CA ILE A 22 1.55 -6.30 3.26
C ILE A 22 1.60 -5.02 2.43
N TYR A 23 1.08 -3.92 2.99
CA TYR A 23 1.10 -2.63 2.30
C TYR A 23 2.56 -2.18 2.05
N GLY A 24 2.88 -1.94 0.81
CA GLY A 24 4.23 -1.58 0.39
C GLY A 24 5.02 -2.70 -0.26
N ILE A 25 4.51 -3.93 -0.24
CA ILE A 25 5.15 -5.07 -0.90
C ILE A 25 4.29 -5.51 -2.08
N GLY A 26 4.82 -5.37 -3.28
CA GLY A 26 4.20 -5.88 -4.49
C GLY A 26 4.81 -7.22 -4.89
N LEU A 27 4.40 -7.76 -6.02
CA LEU A 27 4.88 -9.06 -6.49
C LEU A 27 6.39 -9.09 -6.69
N LYS A 28 6.96 -8.04 -7.28
CA LYS A 28 8.40 -7.96 -7.51
C LYS A 28 9.19 -7.92 -6.20
N SER A 29 8.75 -7.09 -5.25
CA SER A 29 9.40 -7.00 -3.93
C SER A 29 9.31 -8.33 -3.21
N SER A 30 8.18 -9.02 -3.29
CA SER A 30 7.99 -10.34 -2.73
C SER A 30 9.01 -11.35 -3.29
N LYS A 31 9.18 -11.37 -4.62
CA LYS A 31 10.17 -12.24 -5.26
C LYS A 31 11.58 -11.94 -4.82
N ASP A 32 11.94 -10.67 -4.72
CA ASP A 32 13.26 -10.25 -4.29
C ASP A 32 13.54 -10.65 -2.83
N ILE A 33 12.55 -10.51 -1.96
CA ILE A 33 12.65 -10.92 -0.56
C ILE A 33 12.90 -12.42 -0.46
N LEU A 34 12.13 -13.21 -1.20
CA LEU A 34 12.26 -14.67 -1.17
C LEU A 34 13.59 -15.13 -1.74
N ALA A 35 14.11 -14.47 -2.77
CA ALA A 35 15.41 -14.77 -3.34
C ALA A 35 16.54 -14.52 -2.33
N LYS A 36 16.47 -13.41 -1.59
CA LYS A 36 17.47 -13.05 -0.59
C LYS A 36 17.45 -13.95 0.62
N THR A 37 16.27 -14.37 1.06
CA THR A 37 16.10 -15.25 2.22
C THR A 37 16.28 -16.71 1.88
N GLY A 38 16.31 -17.07 0.60
CA GLY A 38 16.46 -18.45 0.15
C GLY A 38 15.23 -19.31 0.36
N ILE A 39 14.07 -18.70 0.53
CA ILE A 39 12.82 -19.43 0.74
C ILE A 39 12.18 -19.74 -0.62
N ASN A 40 11.67 -20.97 -0.78
CA ASN A 40 10.97 -21.37 -1.99
C ASN A 40 9.67 -20.59 -2.14
N PRO A 41 9.47 -19.84 -3.25
CA PRO A 41 8.26 -19.04 -3.43
C PRO A 41 6.97 -19.85 -3.57
N ASP A 42 7.07 -21.14 -3.86
CA ASP A 42 5.89 -22.01 -4.04
C ASP A 42 5.38 -22.61 -2.74
N ILE A 43 6.06 -22.42 -1.62
CA ILE A 43 5.61 -22.89 -0.31
C ILE A 43 4.36 -22.12 0.11
N ARG A 44 3.37 -22.82 0.64
CA ARG A 44 2.19 -22.16 1.22
C ARG A 44 2.57 -21.47 2.52
N ALA A 45 1.93 -20.36 2.83
CA ALA A 45 2.24 -19.60 4.03
C ALA A 45 2.08 -20.43 5.31
N LYS A 46 1.15 -21.35 5.33
CA LYS A 46 0.92 -22.26 6.48
C LYS A 46 2.10 -23.21 6.74
N ASP A 47 2.90 -23.49 5.72
CA ASP A 47 4.02 -24.42 5.80
C ASP A 47 5.34 -23.74 6.15
N LEU A 48 5.33 -22.43 6.37
CA LEU A 48 6.53 -21.70 6.78
C LEU A 48 6.92 -22.07 8.21
N THR A 49 8.23 -22.28 8.41
CA THR A 49 8.78 -22.49 9.75
C THR A 49 8.96 -21.16 10.46
N GLU A 50 9.14 -21.20 11.78
CA GLU A 50 9.43 -19.98 12.56
C GLU A 50 10.72 -19.30 12.10
N ASP A 51 11.73 -20.09 11.71
CA ASP A 51 12.99 -19.56 11.17
C ASP A 51 12.75 -18.81 9.86
N ASP A 52 11.90 -19.35 8.98
CA ASP A 52 11.55 -18.70 7.73
C ASP A 52 10.83 -17.38 7.97
N ILE A 53 9.91 -17.37 8.92
CA ILE A 53 9.17 -16.15 9.30
C ILE A 53 10.12 -15.10 9.88
N ALA A 54 11.06 -15.51 10.72
CA ALA A 54 12.06 -14.62 11.28
C ALA A 54 12.93 -13.99 10.20
N LYS A 55 13.37 -14.78 9.22
CA LYS A 55 14.16 -14.28 8.07
C LYS A 55 13.38 -13.27 7.26
N LEU A 56 12.10 -13.54 7.00
CA LEU A 56 11.23 -12.63 6.27
C LEU A 56 11.05 -11.31 7.02
N ARG A 57 10.81 -11.38 8.32
CA ARG A 57 10.68 -10.18 9.16
C ARG A 57 11.94 -9.33 9.12
N ASP A 58 13.11 -9.93 9.30
CA ASP A 58 14.38 -9.21 9.31
C ASP A 58 14.62 -8.53 7.97
N GLU A 59 14.39 -9.21 6.87
CA GLU A 59 14.57 -8.64 5.53
C GLU A 59 13.63 -7.46 5.30
N ILE A 60 12.38 -7.59 5.67
CA ILE A 60 11.38 -6.55 5.48
C ILE A 60 11.68 -5.34 6.36
N GLU A 61 12.00 -5.55 7.63
CA GLU A 61 12.28 -4.46 8.56
C GLU A 61 13.53 -3.67 8.18
N ASN A 62 14.56 -4.35 7.68
CA ASN A 62 15.84 -3.71 7.38
C ASN A 62 15.88 -3.01 6.02
N ASN A 63 15.15 -3.49 5.03
CA ASN A 63 15.30 -3.04 3.65
C ASN A 63 14.04 -2.44 3.03
N TYR A 64 12.90 -2.48 3.70
CA TYR A 64 11.62 -2.02 3.15
C TYR A 64 10.88 -1.13 4.13
N THR A 65 10.19 -0.14 3.58
CA THR A 65 9.25 0.68 4.36
C THR A 65 7.84 0.19 4.05
N VAL A 66 7.15 -0.33 5.04
CA VAL A 66 5.85 -0.98 4.87
C VAL A 66 4.84 -0.54 5.93
N GLU A 67 3.58 -0.82 5.67
CA GLU A 67 2.46 -0.62 6.59
C GLU A 67 2.43 0.76 7.24
N GLY A 68 2.37 0.86 8.57
CA GLY A 68 2.24 2.13 9.26
C GLY A 68 3.32 3.15 8.92
N ASP A 69 4.57 2.71 8.75
CA ASP A 69 5.67 3.60 8.38
C ASP A 69 5.49 4.14 6.97
N LEU A 70 5.06 3.30 6.03
CA LEU A 70 4.79 3.74 4.67
C LEU A 70 3.57 4.67 4.61
N HIS A 71 2.52 4.35 5.35
CA HIS A 71 1.34 5.22 5.44
C HIS A 71 1.72 6.61 5.95
N ARG A 72 2.56 6.67 6.98
CA ARG A 72 3.04 7.95 7.52
C ARG A 72 3.89 8.70 6.50
N GLU A 73 4.78 8.01 5.80
CA GLU A 73 5.62 8.63 4.78
C GLU A 73 4.79 9.23 3.65
N VAL A 74 3.80 8.50 3.15
CA VAL A 74 2.90 9.00 2.10
C VAL A 74 2.11 10.19 2.60
N ALA A 75 1.56 10.14 3.81
CA ALA A 75 0.81 11.24 4.40
C ALA A 75 1.68 12.49 4.55
N MET A 76 2.93 12.34 5.01
CA MET A 76 3.87 13.45 5.14
C MET A 76 4.23 14.05 3.78
N ASN A 77 4.41 13.22 2.76
CA ASN A 77 4.71 13.69 1.41
C ASN A 77 3.56 14.51 0.85
N ILE A 78 2.32 14.08 1.06
CA ILE A 78 1.13 14.81 0.64
C ILE A 78 1.03 16.13 1.41
N LYS A 79 1.23 16.11 2.72
CA LYS A 79 1.23 17.31 3.55
C LYS A 79 2.27 18.33 3.07
N ARG A 80 3.47 17.86 2.75
CA ARG A 80 4.52 18.74 2.21
C ARG A 80 4.09 19.42 0.92
N MET A 81 3.48 18.67 0.00
CA MET A 81 2.98 19.25 -1.25
C MET A 81 1.91 20.31 -1.00
N VAL A 82 1.02 20.09 -0.04
CA VAL A 82 0.00 21.06 0.34
C VAL A 82 0.63 22.31 0.93
N GLU A 83 1.62 22.15 1.81
CA GLU A 83 2.28 23.27 2.48
C GLU A 83 3.05 24.18 1.52
N ILE A 84 3.70 23.61 0.50
CA ILE A 84 4.43 24.41 -0.49
C ILE A 84 3.53 25.00 -1.58
N ASN A 85 2.22 24.72 -1.54
CA ASN A 85 1.23 25.26 -2.47
C ASN A 85 1.50 24.94 -3.95
N CYS A 86 2.12 23.80 -4.25
CA CYS A 86 2.25 23.37 -5.64
C CYS A 86 0.90 22.90 -6.18
N TYR A 87 0.77 22.80 -7.51
CA TYR A 87 -0.48 22.36 -8.13
C TYR A 87 -0.95 21.00 -7.60
N ARG A 88 -0.04 20.04 -7.47
CA ARG A 88 -0.37 18.71 -6.92
C ARG A 88 -0.92 18.80 -5.51
N GLY A 89 -0.32 19.64 -4.67
CA GLY A 89 -0.78 19.85 -3.30
C GLY A 89 -2.16 20.48 -3.24
N ILE A 90 -2.45 21.42 -4.10
CA ILE A 90 -3.78 22.04 -4.19
C ILE A 90 -4.83 20.99 -4.58
N ARG A 91 -4.50 20.09 -5.52
CA ARG A 91 -5.42 19.02 -5.91
C ARG A 91 -5.67 18.05 -4.76
N HIS A 92 -4.66 17.70 -3.97
CA HIS A 92 -4.83 16.88 -2.77
C HIS A 92 -5.71 17.56 -1.72
N ARG A 93 -5.47 18.84 -1.48
CA ARG A 93 -6.25 19.61 -0.50
C ARG A 93 -7.73 19.65 -0.87
N LYS A 94 -8.04 19.78 -2.15
CA LYS A 94 -9.40 19.84 -2.65
C LYS A 94 -10.04 18.46 -2.86
N GLY A 95 -9.30 17.38 -2.69
CA GLY A 95 -9.80 16.04 -2.95
C GLY A 95 -10.08 15.74 -4.41
N LEU A 96 -9.30 16.33 -5.32
CA LEU A 96 -9.47 16.18 -6.76
C LEU A 96 -8.36 15.31 -7.35
N PRO A 97 -8.57 14.72 -8.54
CA PRO A 97 -7.52 13.96 -9.21
C PRO A 97 -6.27 14.80 -9.43
N VAL A 98 -5.09 14.20 -9.20
CA VAL A 98 -3.81 14.92 -9.24
C VAL A 98 -3.01 14.70 -10.51
N ARG A 99 -3.41 13.74 -11.36
CA ARG A 99 -2.67 13.37 -12.57
C ARG A 99 -3.27 13.91 -13.85
N GLY A 100 -3.92 15.06 -13.79
CA GLY A 100 -4.49 15.72 -14.98
C GLY A 100 -5.77 15.10 -15.51
N GLN A 101 -6.44 14.27 -14.74
CA GLN A 101 -7.69 13.65 -15.16
C GLN A 101 -8.82 14.66 -15.20
N ARG A 102 -9.81 14.37 -16.03
CA ARG A 102 -11.01 15.20 -16.14
C ARG A 102 -11.83 15.09 -14.85
N THR A 103 -12.41 16.20 -14.43
CA THR A 103 -13.23 16.25 -13.21
C THR A 103 -14.71 16.44 -13.51
N LYS A 104 -15.04 16.81 -14.74
CA LYS A 104 -16.42 17.11 -15.14
C LYS A 104 -17.31 15.86 -15.18
N THR A 105 -16.74 14.71 -15.50
CA THR A 105 -17.50 13.47 -15.69
C THR A 105 -17.14 12.43 -14.63
N ASN A 106 -16.11 11.68 -14.82
CA ASN A 106 -15.79 10.52 -13.98
C ASN A 106 -14.87 10.83 -12.84
N ALA A 107 -14.17 10.73 -12.18
CA ALA A 107 -13.28 11.11 -11.07
C ALA A 107 -13.90 10.76 -9.71
N ARG A 108 -14.73 9.69 -9.70
CA ARG A 108 -15.43 9.31 -8.47
C ARG A 108 -14.53 8.72 -7.39
N THR A 109 -13.42 8.11 -7.77
CA THR A 109 -12.47 7.56 -6.81
C THR A 109 -11.95 8.62 -5.84
N ARG A 110 -11.62 9.81 -6.36
CA ARG A 110 -11.12 10.92 -5.53
C ARG A 110 -12.25 11.74 -4.94
N LYS A 111 -13.27 12.03 -5.74
CA LYS A 111 -14.39 12.89 -5.32
C LYS A 111 -15.41 12.16 -4.47
N GLY A 112 -15.39 10.83 -4.50
CA GLY A 112 -16.40 10.02 -3.84
C GLY A 112 -17.68 9.89 -4.64
N PRO A 113 -18.70 9.22 -4.09
CA PRO A 113 -19.98 9.06 -4.77
C PRO A 113 -20.63 10.41 -5.10
N ALA A 114 -21.40 10.44 -6.18
CA ALA A 114 -22.13 11.64 -6.56
C ALA A 114 -23.12 12.04 -5.45
N LYS A 115 -23.14 13.32 -5.11
CA LYS A 115 -24.05 13.86 -4.08
C LYS A 115 -24.93 14.92 -4.69
N THR A 116 -26.22 14.86 -4.36
CA THR A 116 -27.17 15.90 -4.72
C THR A 116 -27.10 17.03 -3.71
N ILE A 117 -26.97 18.26 -4.21
CA ILE A 117 -27.00 19.44 -3.35
C ILE A 117 -28.44 19.92 -3.23
N ALA A 118 -29.02 19.78 -2.03
CA ALA A 118 -30.44 19.97 -1.80
C ALA A 118 -30.96 21.37 -2.18
N ASN A 119 -30.19 22.40 -1.92
CA ASN A 119 -30.61 23.79 -2.15
C ASN A 119 -29.97 24.43 -3.38
N LYS A 120 -29.42 23.63 -4.25
CA LYS A 120 -28.76 24.16 -5.44
C LYS A 120 -29.79 24.65 -6.43
N LYS A 121 -29.74 25.93 -6.74
CA LYS A 121 -30.51 26.54 -7.81
C LYS A 121 -29.72 26.62 -9.09
N LYS A 122 -30.41 26.48 -10.18
CA LYS A 122 -29.78 26.56 -11.51
C LYS A 122 -29.95 27.91 -12.13
#